data_08076b2e93351f8fd06cb5abf10cc0a6
#
_entry.id   08076b2e93351f8fd06cb5abf10cc0a6
#
_cell.length_a   1.000
_cell.length_b   1.000
_cell.length_c   1.000
_cell.angle_alpha   90.00
_cell.angle_beta   90.00
_cell.angle_gamma   90.00
#
_symmetry.space_group_name_H-M   'P 1'
#
loop_
_entity.id
_entity.type
_entity.pdbx_description
1 polymer ?
#
loop_
_entity_poly.entity_id
_entity_poly.type
_entity_poly.pdbx_seq_one_letter_code
_entity_poly.pdbx_strand_id
1 'polypeptide(L)'
;MSETIRKLSENDFHFLKAMDTGIEDDYVERIFDRLTSGTHHLYGMFDGDHMICMGGYTIFAGKYAMLGRLRSDQHFRGKNNATKLIASVMDQAFQEPGIKWVGANTQEENIPARRVLEKLGLPAHTPRHGAVTKDTAVLGNGRAKWIKIESHQRKKDWLEEIYIENSAVFPYEVYYSFPASEALFPEEKVSEWSFYENEAGTRVLITKEDQKKYHYLHAVYPWDDLAEQQGLWETIKADYEKLAREKKQEDEEETYIWMDLTKTQAAALPVGHEFKLPSPWILHGAFKEDWQKGRVGGKQFQVYGN
;
A
#
# COMPACT_ATOMS: atom_id res chain seq x y z
N MET A 1 19.49 22.18 -22.58
CA MET A 1 18.20 22.76 -22.10
C MET A 1 18.06 22.42 -20.63
N SER A 2 17.47 23.27 -19.78
CA SER A 2 17.36 22.98 -18.34
C SER A 2 16.12 22.12 -18.09
N GLU A 3 16.32 20.96 -17.48
CA GLU A 3 15.21 20.13 -16.98
C GLU A 3 14.39 20.92 -15.94
N THR A 4 13.07 20.88 -16.05
CA THR A 4 12.16 21.52 -15.09
C THR A 4 11.22 20.49 -14.48
N ILE A 5 10.91 20.63 -13.18
CA ILE A 5 9.93 19.79 -12.48
C ILE A 5 8.79 20.70 -12.02
N ARG A 6 7.56 20.31 -12.33
CA ARG A 6 6.37 21.05 -11.90
C ARG A 6 5.21 20.13 -11.56
N LYS A 7 4.28 20.62 -10.75
CA LYS A 7 3.01 19.95 -10.49
C LYS A 7 2.18 19.89 -11.77
N LEU A 8 1.50 18.76 -11.97
CA LEU A 8 0.57 18.53 -13.06
C LEU A 8 -0.86 18.85 -12.64
N SER A 9 -1.65 19.28 -13.62
CA SER A 9 -3.09 19.49 -13.56
C SER A 9 -3.80 18.60 -14.59
N GLU A 10 -5.12 18.58 -14.58
CA GLU A 10 -5.94 17.86 -15.59
C GLU A 10 -5.60 18.26 -17.04
N ASN A 11 -5.24 19.55 -17.24
CA ASN A 11 -4.88 20.08 -18.58
C ASN A 11 -3.58 19.50 -19.13
N ASP A 12 -2.79 18.83 -18.30
CA ASP A 12 -1.49 18.25 -18.68
C ASP A 12 -1.61 16.81 -19.23
N PHE A 13 -2.82 16.26 -19.35
CA PHE A 13 -3.04 14.89 -19.84
C PHE A 13 -2.39 14.61 -21.19
N HIS A 14 -2.39 15.60 -22.08
CA HIS A 14 -1.78 15.48 -23.42
C HIS A 14 -0.28 15.18 -23.36
N PHE A 15 0.44 15.64 -22.35
CA PHE A 15 1.86 15.29 -22.16
C PHE A 15 2.05 13.82 -21.79
N LEU A 16 1.17 13.25 -20.94
CA LEU A 16 1.20 11.81 -20.64
C LEU A 16 0.95 10.98 -21.91
N LYS A 17 -0.03 11.38 -22.71
CA LYS A 17 -0.35 10.73 -23.98
C LYS A 17 0.79 10.77 -25.01
N ALA A 18 1.63 11.81 -24.95
CA ALA A 18 2.77 11.96 -25.83
C ALA A 18 4.02 11.18 -25.38
N MET A 19 4.04 10.69 -24.11
CA MET A 19 5.15 9.88 -23.61
C MET A 19 5.12 8.45 -24.18
N ASP A 20 6.23 7.95 -24.67
CA ASP A 20 6.41 6.53 -24.93
C ASP A 20 6.83 5.80 -23.63
N THR A 21 5.86 5.37 -22.84
CA THR A 21 6.12 4.66 -21.58
C THR A 21 6.43 3.18 -21.79
N GLY A 22 6.06 2.60 -22.93
CA GLY A 22 6.10 1.16 -23.19
C GLY A 22 5.09 0.35 -22.39
N ILE A 23 4.06 0.99 -21.80
CA ILE A 23 3.00 0.33 -21.03
C ILE A 23 1.72 0.38 -21.86
N GLU A 24 1.26 -0.79 -22.30
CA GLU A 24 -0.03 -0.92 -22.96
C GLU A 24 -1.17 -0.81 -21.93
N ASP A 25 -2.27 -0.14 -22.32
CA ASP A 25 -3.48 0.05 -21.49
C ASP A 25 -3.16 0.58 -20.08
N ASP A 26 -2.35 1.66 -20.02
CA ASP A 26 -1.95 2.23 -18.73
C ASP A 26 -3.16 2.76 -17.94
N TYR A 27 -3.41 2.19 -16.78
CA TYR A 27 -4.50 2.63 -15.91
C TYR A 27 -4.37 4.10 -15.48
N VAL A 28 -3.15 4.65 -15.44
CA VAL A 28 -2.91 6.05 -15.06
C VAL A 28 -3.58 7.00 -16.06
N GLU A 29 -3.61 6.65 -17.35
CA GLU A 29 -4.33 7.44 -18.34
C GLU A 29 -5.84 7.51 -18.04
N ARG A 30 -6.45 6.38 -17.62
CA ARG A 30 -7.90 6.31 -17.36
C ARG A 30 -8.34 7.09 -16.12
N ILE A 31 -7.42 7.34 -15.20
CA ILE A 31 -7.74 8.01 -13.92
C ILE A 31 -6.92 9.28 -13.71
N PHE A 32 -6.34 9.84 -14.77
CA PHE A 32 -5.42 10.98 -14.69
C PHE A 32 -6.05 12.18 -13.96
N ASP A 33 -7.28 12.53 -14.29
CA ASP A 33 -8.00 13.66 -13.68
C ASP A 33 -8.13 13.48 -12.17
N ARG A 34 -8.46 12.25 -11.73
CA ARG A 34 -8.52 11.93 -10.30
C ARG A 34 -7.14 12.05 -9.64
N LEU A 35 -6.08 11.68 -10.34
CA LEU A 35 -4.71 11.72 -9.81
C LEU A 35 -4.12 13.13 -9.73
N THR A 36 -4.76 14.12 -10.32
CA THR A 36 -4.34 15.53 -10.26
C THR A 36 -5.14 16.35 -9.24
N SER A 37 -6.04 15.71 -8.48
CA SER A 37 -6.97 16.39 -7.57
C SER A 37 -7.04 15.75 -6.17
N GLY A 38 -7.65 16.44 -5.23
CA GLY A 38 -7.88 15.96 -3.87
C GLY A 38 -6.58 15.66 -3.11
N THR A 39 -6.48 14.43 -2.57
CA THR A 39 -5.30 13.94 -1.84
C THR A 39 -4.18 13.44 -2.76
N HIS A 40 -4.37 13.51 -4.07
CA HIS A 40 -3.40 13.07 -5.06
C HIS A 40 -2.62 14.25 -5.62
N HIS A 41 -1.32 14.05 -5.82
CA HIS A 41 -0.41 15.07 -6.34
C HIS A 41 0.50 14.42 -7.38
N LEU A 42 0.39 14.84 -8.63
CA LEU A 42 1.28 14.42 -9.72
C LEU A 42 2.25 15.53 -10.09
N TYR A 43 3.44 15.13 -10.49
CA TYR A 43 4.52 15.99 -10.96
C TYR A 43 5.09 15.44 -12.26
N GLY A 44 5.43 16.32 -13.18
CA GLY A 44 6.13 16.01 -14.41
C GLY A 44 7.51 16.64 -14.44
N MET A 45 8.48 15.92 -15.01
CA MET A 45 9.79 16.42 -15.36
C MET A 45 9.84 16.65 -16.87
N PHE A 46 10.26 17.84 -17.28
CA PHE A 46 10.23 18.27 -18.66
C PHE A 46 11.63 18.61 -19.17
N ASP A 47 11.90 18.29 -20.44
CA ASP A 47 13.00 18.81 -21.23
C ASP A 47 12.40 19.67 -22.37
N GLY A 48 12.42 20.99 -22.20
CA GLY A 48 11.61 21.88 -23.01
C GLY A 48 10.12 21.59 -22.84
N ASP A 49 9.41 21.38 -23.96
CA ASP A 49 7.97 21.08 -23.97
C ASP A 49 7.66 19.56 -23.90
N HIS A 50 8.68 18.71 -23.74
CA HIS A 50 8.51 17.27 -23.69
C HIS A 50 8.56 16.74 -22.24
N MET A 51 7.50 16.08 -21.78
CA MET A 51 7.49 15.41 -20.47
C MET A 51 8.24 14.09 -20.56
N ILE A 52 9.38 14.00 -19.88
CA ILE A 52 10.29 12.85 -19.92
C ILE A 52 10.08 11.86 -18.79
N CYS A 53 9.46 12.30 -17.71
CA CYS A 53 9.16 11.47 -16.57
C CYS A 53 8.00 12.08 -15.77
N MET A 54 7.15 11.24 -15.17
CA MET A 54 6.13 11.67 -14.22
C MET A 54 6.06 10.74 -13.02
N GLY A 55 5.56 11.25 -11.91
CA GLY A 55 5.31 10.50 -10.68
C GLY A 55 4.69 11.41 -9.64
N GLY A 56 4.30 10.87 -8.51
CA GLY A 56 3.62 11.68 -7.51
C GLY A 56 3.37 10.93 -6.22
N TYR A 57 2.46 11.44 -5.41
CA TYR A 57 2.05 10.81 -4.16
C TYR A 57 0.55 10.93 -3.91
N THR A 58 0.07 10.09 -3.01
CA THR A 58 -1.27 10.19 -2.43
C THR A 58 -1.15 10.32 -0.92
N ILE A 59 -1.92 11.21 -0.32
CA ILE A 59 -1.96 11.41 1.14
C ILE A 59 -2.99 10.48 1.76
N PHE A 60 -2.57 9.71 2.76
CA PHE A 60 -3.40 8.83 3.58
C PHE A 60 -3.39 9.30 5.03
N ALA A 61 -4.56 9.22 5.69
CA ALA A 61 -4.74 9.60 7.09
C ALA A 61 -4.14 10.98 7.46
N GLY A 62 -4.00 11.90 6.49
CA GLY A 62 -3.41 13.23 6.67
C GLY A 62 -1.94 13.26 7.11
N LYS A 63 -1.26 12.11 7.21
CA LYS A 63 0.10 12.00 7.75
C LYS A 63 1.08 11.20 6.89
N TYR A 64 0.59 10.41 5.96
CA TYR A 64 1.39 9.52 5.14
C TYR A 64 1.28 9.89 3.68
N ALA A 65 2.40 10.09 3.00
CA ALA A 65 2.44 10.29 1.56
C ALA A 65 3.01 9.04 0.89
N MET A 66 2.17 8.33 0.14
CA MET A 66 2.56 7.15 -0.63
C MET A 66 2.94 7.56 -2.04
N LEU A 67 4.23 7.49 -2.36
CA LEU A 67 4.78 7.71 -3.68
C LEU A 67 4.29 6.65 -4.67
N GLY A 68 4.16 7.04 -5.93
CA GLY A 68 3.75 6.09 -6.97
C GLY A 68 3.54 6.73 -8.34
N ARG A 69 2.94 5.97 -9.25
CA ARG A 69 2.59 6.37 -10.62
C ARG A 69 3.80 6.82 -11.43
N LEU A 70 5.00 6.30 -11.09
CA LEU A 70 6.22 6.61 -11.81
C LEU A 70 6.12 6.08 -13.25
N ARG A 71 6.28 6.98 -14.21
CA ARG A 71 6.37 6.71 -15.65
C ARG A 71 7.59 7.42 -16.18
N SER A 72 8.27 6.81 -17.14
CA SER A 72 9.40 7.42 -17.81
C SER A 72 9.33 7.10 -19.28
N ASP A 73 9.50 8.11 -20.12
CA ASP A 73 9.66 7.95 -21.55
C ASP A 73 10.87 7.05 -21.83
N GLN A 74 10.71 6.04 -22.70
CA GLN A 74 11.73 5.04 -23.00
C GLN A 74 13.00 5.65 -23.55
N HIS A 75 12.89 6.72 -24.35
CA HIS A 75 14.00 7.43 -24.99
C HIS A 75 14.86 8.23 -24.00
N PHE A 76 14.35 8.49 -22.79
CA PHE A 76 15.02 9.25 -21.74
C PHE A 76 15.44 8.41 -20.52
N ARG A 77 15.31 7.09 -20.59
CA ARG A 77 15.74 6.16 -19.52
C ARG A 77 17.27 6.16 -19.35
N GLY A 78 17.73 5.71 -18.19
CA GLY A 78 19.17 5.57 -17.88
C GLY A 78 19.86 6.85 -17.41
N LYS A 79 19.21 8.02 -17.45
CA LYS A 79 19.78 9.33 -17.08
C LYS A 79 19.47 9.76 -15.63
N ASN A 80 19.06 8.85 -14.75
CA ASN A 80 18.63 9.12 -13.37
C ASN A 80 17.40 10.07 -13.24
N ASN A 81 16.65 10.32 -14.30
CA ASN A 81 15.51 11.25 -14.30
C ASN A 81 14.44 10.83 -13.29
N ALA A 82 14.12 9.54 -13.23
CA ALA A 82 13.19 9.00 -12.24
C ALA A 82 13.64 9.28 -10.79
N THR A 83 14.93 9.09 -10.49
CA THR A 83 15.48 9.38 -9.15
C THR A 83 15.42 10.87 -8.83
N LYS A 84 15.78 11.76 -9.77
CA LYS A 84 15.70 13.21 -9.59
C LYS A 84 14.26 13.66 -9.36
N LEU A 85 13.32 13.16 -10.17
CA LEU A 85 11.90 13.48 -10.03
C LEU A 85 11.38 13.05 -8.65
N ILE A 86 11.59 11.77 -8.27
CA ILE A 86 11.06 11.26 -7.01
C ILE A 86 11.71 11.94 -5.81
N ALA A 87 13.01 12.30 -5.87
CA ALA A 87 13.64 13.12 -4.82
C ALA A 87 12.92 14.46 -4.64
N SER A 88 12.63 15.17 -5.75
CA SER A 88 11.87 16.42 -5.71
C SER A 88 10.45 16.22 -5.18
N VAL A 89 9.76 15.17 -5.63
CA VAL A 89 8.40 14.83 -5.17
C VAL A 89 8.38 14.51 -3.67
N MET A 90 9.39 13.82 -3.15
CA MET A 90 9.52 13.58 -1.71
C MET A 90 9.70 14.87 -0.92
N ASP A 91 10.52 15.80 -1.43
CA ASP A 91 10.69 17.11 -0.79
C ASP A 91 9.38 17.89 -0.74
N GLN A 92 8.61 17.87 -1.83
CA GLN A 92 7.27 18.48 -1.86
C GLN A 92 6.33 17.78 -0.86
N ALA A 93 6.31 16.46 -0.82
CA ALA A 93 5.49 15.72 0.12
C ALA A 93 5.82 16.06 1.59
N PHE A 94 7.11 16.17 1.94
CA PHE A 94 7.50 16.56 3.30
C PHE A 94 7.23 18.04 3.65
N GLN A 95 6.99 18.88 2.64
CA GLN A 95 6.55 20.28 2.85
C GLN A 95 5.04 20.39 3.11
N GLU A 96 4.26 19.39 2.69
CA GLU A 96 2.83 19.37 2.98
C GLU A 96 2.55 19.39 4.49
N PRO A 97 1.58 20.21 4.94
CA PRO A 97 1.21 20.27 6.34
C PRO A 97 0.76 18.91 6.89
N GLY A 98 1.30 18.50 8.02
CA GLY A 98 0.90 17.28 8.72
C GLY A 98 1.62 16.02 8.28
N ILE A 99 2.28 15.97 7.11
CA ILE A 99 2.99 14.78 6.65
C ILE A 99 4.16 14.44 7.57
N LYS A 100 4.13 13.21 8.08
CA LYS A 100 5.14 12.64 9.00
C LYS A 100 6.00 11.57 8.34
N TRP A 101 5.46 10.88 7.33
CA TRP A 101 6.09 9.76 6.67
C TRP A 101 5.88 9.81 5.16
N VAL A 102 6.94 9.48 4.41
CA VAL A 102 6.89 9.33 2.95
C VAL A 102 7.49 7.98 2.57
N GLY A 103 6.81 7.27 1.69
CA GLY A 103 7.31 5.99 1.21
C GLY A 103 6.66 5.55 -0.10
N ALA A 104 7.02 4.36 -0.54
CA ALA A 104 6.50 3.72 -1.74
C ALA A 104 6.33 2.23 -1.53
N ASN A 105 5.34 1.64 -2.17
CA ASN A 105 5.16 0.21 -2.24
C ASN A 105 5.46 -0.27 -3.66
N THR A 106 6.33 -1.27 -3.82
CA THR A 106 6.70 -1.82 -5.12
C THR A 106 6.87 -3.33 -5.06
N GLN A 107 6.63 -4.01 -6.17
CA GLN A 107 6.84 -5.46 -6.23
C GLN A 107 8.32 -5.82 -6.14
N GLU A 108 8.64 -6.94 -5.49
CA GLU A 108 10.00 -7.42 -5.28
C GLU A 108 10.76 -7.60 -6.61
N GLU A 109 10.07 -8.00 -7.66
CA GLU A 109 10.63 -8.18 -9.00
C GLU A 109 10.82 -6.88 -9.79
N ASN A 110 10.22 -5.76 -9.33
CA ASN A 110 10.37 -4.46 -9.99
C ASN A 110 11.72 -3.82 -9.63
N ILE A 111 12.80 -4.40 -10.13
CA ILE A 111 14.18 -3.96 -9.86
C ILE A 111 14.43 -2.48 -10.21
N PRO A 112 13.92 -1.93 -11.33
CA PRO A 112 14.09 -0.50 -11.62
C PRO A 112 13.52 0.41 -10.54
N ALA A 113 12.30 0.17 -10.07
CA ALA A 113 11.68 0.97 -9.02
C ALA A 113 12.42 0.82 -7.69
N ARG A 114 12.79 -0.41 -7.30
CA ARG A 114 13.56 -0.65 -6.07
C ARG A 114 14.88 0.12 -6.07
N ARG A 115 15.62 0.12 -7.19
CA ARG A 115 16.87 0.88 -7.32
C ARG A 115 16.67 2.38 -7.12
N VAL A 116 15.54 2.95 -7.57
CA VAL A 116 15.21 4.36 -7.32
C VAL A 116 15.03 4.59 -5.81
N LEU A 117 14.24 3.76 -5.13
CA LEU A 117 13.96 3.89 -3.70
C LEU A 117 15.22 3.69 -2.84
N GLU A 118 16.06 2.71 -3.18
CA GLU A 118 17.35 2.45 -2.54
C GLU A 118 18.32 3.64 -2.69
N LYS A 119 18.43 4.22 -3.91
CA LYS A 119 19.24 5.42 -4.15
C LYS A 119 18.77 6.62 -3.34
N LEU A 120 17.47 6.71 -3.05
CA LEU A 120 16.88 7.74 -2.20
C LEU A 120 17.07 7.45 -0.71
N GLY A 121 17.69 6.31 -0.35
CA GLY A 121 17.94 5.94 1.03
C GLY A 121 16.67 5.58 1.82
N LEU A 122 15.62 5.13 1.13
CA LEU A 122 14.40 4.69 1.78
C LEU A 122 14.55 3.23 2.26
N PRO A 123 14.54 2.98 3.59
CA PRO A 123 14.62 1.63 4.13
C PRO A 123 13.49 0.75 3.62
N ALA A 124 13.81 -0.53 3.36
CA ALA A 124 12.85 -1.55 2.98
C ALA A 124 12.32 -2.26 4.22
N HIS A 125 11.01 -2.48 4.26
CA HIS A 125 10.35 -3.35 5.23
C HIS A 125 10.26 -4.79 4.70
N THR A 126 9.84 -5.71 5.56
CA THR A 126 9.62 -7.13 5.22
C THR A 126 8.64 -7.28 4.05
N PRO A 127 9.01 -8.02 2.99
CA PRO A 127 8.12 -8.27 1.87
C PRO A 127 6.86 -9.02 2.28
N ARG A 128 5.72 -8.67 1.66
CA ARG A 128 4.42 -9.33 1.87
C ARG A 128 3.74 -9.65 0.54
N HIS A 129 3.16 -10.83 0.45
CA HIS A 129 2.29 -11.18 -0.67
C HIS A 129 0.93 -10.53 -0.48
N GLY A 130 0.42 -9.85 -1.50
CA GLY A 130 -0.99 -9.51 -1.61
C GLY A 130 -1.76 -10.77 -2.03
N ALA A 131 -2.05 -11.63 -1.08
CA ALA A 131 -2.66 -12.93 -1.31
C ALA A 131 -4.16 -12.78 -1.57
N VAL A 132 -4.66 -13.37 -2.66
CA VAL A 132 -6.06 -13.20 -3.11
C VAL A 132 -6.71 -14.54 -3.36
N THR A 133 -7.91 -14.75 -2.82
CA THR A 133 -8.74 -15.93 -3.09
C THR A 133 -10.23 -15.61 -3.04
N LYS A 134 -11.05 -16.51 -3.56
CA LYS A 134 -12.50 -16.60 -3.31
C LYS A 134 -12.87 -17.83 -2.50
N ASP A 135 -11.93 -18.76 -2.32
CA ASP A 135 -12.18 -20.05 -1.70
C ASP A 135 -11.19 -20.31 -0.55
N THR A 136 -11.76 -20.64 0.59
CA THR A 136 -11.03 -21.02 1.81
C THR A 136 -11.42 -22.43 2.28
N ALA A 137 -12.06 -23.23 1.43
CA ALA A 137 -12.61 -24.52 1.84
C ALA A 137 -11.57 -25.47 2.45
N VAL A 138 -10.38 -25.54 1.87
CA VAL A 138 -9.29 -26.38 2.38
C VAL A 138 -8.60 -25.84 3.64
N LEU A 139 -8.92 -24.62 4.06
CA LEU A 139 -8.31 -23.93 5.20
C LEU A 139 -9.16 -24.08 6.48
N GLY A 140 -10.46 -24.31 6.31
CA GLY A 140 -11.39 -24.51 7.43
C GLY A 140 -11.14 -25.86 8.12
N ASN A 141 -11.36 -25.89 9.40
CA ASN A 141 -11.24 -27.08 10.25
C ASN A 141 -12.55 -27.50 10.93
N GLY A 142 -13.67 -26.85 10.56
CA GLY A 142 -15.01 -27.16 11.07
C GLY A 142 -15.27 -26.69 12.51
N ARG A 143 -14.43 -25.80 13.03
CA ARG A 143 -14.55 -25.28 14.40
C ARG A 143 -15.46 -24.05 14.45
N ALA A 144 -15.85 -23.68 15.67
CA ALA A 144 -16.61 -22.47 15.91
C ALA A 144 -15.84 -21.22 15.47
N LYS A 145 -16.56 -20.24 14.94
CA LYS A 145 -16.01 -18.92 14.61
C LYS A 145 -15.50 -18.22 15.87
N TRP A 146 -14.54 -17.35 15.69
CA TRP A 146 -14.02 -16.49 16.75
C TRP A 146 -15.09 -15.53 17.27
N ILE A 147 -14.88 -15.06 18.50
CA ILE A 147 -15.82 -14.18 19.19
C ILE A 147 -15.64 -12.76 18.70
N LYS A 148 -16.73 -12.15 18.26
CA LYS A 148 -16.71 -10.76 17.79
C LYS A 148 -16.51 -9.80 18.96
N ILE A 149 -15.59 -8.85 18.80
CA ILE A 149 -15.33 -7.78 19.77
C ILE A 149 -16.26 -6.60 19.48
N GLU A 150 -17.19 -6.35 20.38
CA GLU A 150 -18.09 -5.19 20.30
C GLU A 150 -17.51 -3.96 21.00
N SER A 151 -16.66 -4.15 22.02
CA SER A 151 -16.05 -3.05 22.77
C SER A 151 -15.06 -2.28 21.92
N HIS A 152 -15.34 -0.99 21.70
CA HIS A 152 -14.44 -0.08 20.99
C HIS A 152 -13.07 0.04 21.71
N GLN A 153 -13.08 0.12 23.04
CA GLN A 153 -11.85 0.15 23.82
C GLN A 153 -11.00 -1.11 23.59
N ARG A 154 -11.62 -2.31 23.61
CA ARG A 154 -10.88 -3.56 23.37
C ARG A 154 -10.27 -3.63 21.95
N LYS A 155 -10.96 -3.09 20.95
CA LYS A 155 -10.39 -2.95 19.59
C LYS A 155 -9.15 -2.04 19.59
N LYS A 156 -9.20 -0.92 20.29
CA LYS A 156 -8.06 -0.01 20.43
C LYS A 156 -6.90 -0.64 21.17
N ASP A 157 -7.17 -1.35 22.27
CA ASP A 157 -6.13 -2.05 23.05
C ASP A 157 -5.34 -3.02 22.15
N TRP A 158 -6.03 -3.79 21.29
CA TRP A 158 -5.37 -4.67 20.32
C TRP A 158 -4.51 -3.92 19.29
N LEU A 159 -5.00 -2.79 18.78
CA LEU A 159 -4.23 -1.99 17.82
C LEU A 159 -2.99 -1.37 18.46
N GLU A 160 -3.11 -0.91 19.71
CA GLU A 160 -1.99 -0.39 20.49
C GLU A 160 -0.95 -1.47 20.72
N GLU A 161 -1.34 -2.58 21.34
CA GLU A 161 -0.46 -3.69 21.72
C GLU A 161 0.30 -4.29 20.52
N ILE A 162 -0.41 -4.54 19.39
CA ILE A 162 0.19 -5.27 18.27
C ILE A 162 0.95 -4.35 17.34
N TYR A 163 0.43 -3.15 17.07
CA TYR A 163 0.93 -2.33 16.00
C TYR A 163 1.66 -1.07 16.47
N ILE A 164 1.08 -0.28 17.39
CA ILE A 164 1.65 1.01 17.77
C ILE A 164 2.87 0.82 18.67
N GLU A 165 2.76 0.07 19.76
CA GLU A 165 3.86 -0.18 20.70
C GLU A 165 5.05 -0.88 20.04
N ASN A 166 4.78 -1.75 19.07
CA ASN A 166 5.81 -2.49 18.33
C ASN A 166 6.32 -1.75 17.09
N SER A 167 5.82 -0.53 16.81
CA SER A 167 6.14 0.21 15.57
C SER A 167 5.97 -0.65 14.31
N ALA A 168 4.97 -1.53 14.31
CA ALA A 168 4.74 -2.50 13.25
C ALA A 168 4.09 -1.86 12.02
N VAL A 169 4.23 -2.51 10.87
CA VAL A 169 3.53 -2.10 9.65
C VAL A 169 2.11 -2.64 9.66
N PHE A 170 1.14 -1.75 9.57
CA PHE A 170 -0.29 -2.08 9.49
C PHE A 170 -0.76 -2.10 8.03
N PRO A 171 -1.39 -3.18 7.56
CA PRO A 171 -2.07 -3.25 6.26
C PRO A 171 -3.34 -2.38 6.28
N TYR A 172 -3.20 -1.11 5.85
CA TYR A 172 -4.24 -0.10 5.98
C TYR A 172 -5.35 -0.21 4.94
N GLU A 173 -4.96 -0.37 3.68
CA GLU A 173 -5.85 -0.66 2.55
C GLU A 173 -5.22 -1.73 1.67
N VAL A 174 -6.00 -2.33 0.80
CA VAL A 174 -5.49 -3.23 -0.25
C VAL A 174 -4.42 -2.48 -1.06
N TYR A 175 -3.24 -3.06 -1.18
CA TYR A 175 -2.00 -2.49 -1.74
C TYR A 175 -1.28 -1.44 -0.87
N TYR A 176 -1.86 -0.94 0.22
CA TYR A 176 -1.28 0.15 0.99
C TYR A 176 -1.12 -0.22 2.46
N SER A 177 0.14 -0.29 2.88
CA SER A 177 0.53 -0.51 4.27
C SER A 177 1.35 0.67 4.78
N PHE A 178 1.29 0.94 6.09
CA PHE A 178 2.02 2.05 6.70
C PHE A 178 2.58 1.64 8.06
N PRO A 179 3.70 2.25 8.53
CA PRO A 179 4.07 2.17 9.92
C PRO A 179 2.93 2.67 10.81
N ALA A 180 2.55 1.87 11.80
CA ALA A 180 1.39 2.17 12.62
C ALA A 180 1.56 3.43 13.46
N SER A 181 0.51 4.20 13.57
CA SER A 181 0.32 5.28 14.52
C SER A 181 -1.18 5.50 14.74
N GLU A 182 -1.54 6.20 15.80
CA GLU A 182 -2.93 6.58 16.10
C GLU A 182 -3.66 7.22 14.90
N ALA A 183 -2.93 7.89 14.01
CA ALA A 183 -3.52 8.53 12.84
C ALA A 183 -4.16 7.55 11.84
N LEU A 184 -3.74 6.27 11.83
CA LEU A 184 -4.35 5.23 11.02
C LEU A 184 -5.65 4.69 11.64
N PHE A 185 -5.89 4.95 12.92
CA PHE A 185 -6.94 4.33 13.71
C PHE A 185 -7.94 5.35 14.30
N PRO A 186 -8.43 6.34 13.50
CA PRO A 186 -9.47 7.23 14.01
C PRO A 186 -10.74 6.43 14.35
N GLU A 187 -11.53 6.94 15.29
CA GLU A 187 -12.68 6.23 15.86
C GLU A 187 -13.68 5.77 14.80
N GLU A 188 -13.93 6.62 13.81
CA GLU A 188 -14.85 6.33 12.70
C GLU A 188 -14.38 5.10 11.92
N LYS A 189 -13.08 5.04 11.60
CA LYS A 189 -12.51 3.89 10.87
C LYS A 189 -12.52 2.60 11.68
N VAL A 190 -12.12 2.67 12.96
CA VAL A 190 -12.11 1.49 13.84
C VAL A 190 -13.52 0.94 14.07
N SER A 191 -14.55 1.80 14.08
CA SER A 191 -15.96 1.37 14.20
C SER A 191 -16.48 0.65 12.97
N GLU A 192 -15.99 0.99 11.77
CA GLU A 192 -16.34 0.30 10.53
C GLU A 192 -15.74 -1.11 10.44
N TRP A 193 -14.63 -1.38 11.14
CA TRP A 193 -13.92 -2.65 11.08
C TRP A 193 -14.48 -3.67 12.06
N SER A 194 -14.53 -4.93 11.66
CA SER A 194 -14.84 -6.05 12.54
C SER A 194 -13.57 -6.61 13.17
N PHE A 195 -13.64 -6.90 14.46
CA PHE A 195 -12.57 -7.53 15.22
C PHE A 195 -13.09 -8.80 15.86
N TYR A 196 -12.28 -9.84 15.85
CA TYR A 196 -12.62 -11.14 16.43
C TYR A 196 -11.45 -11.66 17.25
N GLU A 197 -11.74 -12.17 18.46
CA GLU A 197 -10.75 -12.86 19.31
C GLU A 197 -10.92 -14.37 19.23
N ASN A 198 -9.81 -15.10 19.30
CA ASN A 198 -9.88 -16.53 19.55
C ASN A 198 -10.39 -16.80 20.96
N GLU A 199 -10.80 -18.06 21.26
CA GLU A 199 -11.35 -18.46 22.57
C GLU A 199 -10.42 -18.14 23.74
N ALA A 200 -9.10 -18.22 23.54
CA ALA A 200 -8.09 -17.93 24.55
C ALA A 200 -7.83 -16.41 24.74
N GLY A 201 -8.38 -15.52 23.91
CA GLY A 201 -8.11 -14.08 23.97
C GLY A 201 -6.66 -13.69 23.66
N THR A 202 -5.92 -14.55 22.94
CA THR A 202 -4.48 -14.37 22.63
C THR A 202 -4.20 -14.00 21.18
N ARG A 203 -5.21 -14.03 20.33
CA ARG A 203 -5.12 -13.70 18.91
C ARG A 203 -6.33 -12.87 18.48
N VAL A 204 -6.10 -11.93 17.57
CA VAL A 204 -7.16 -11.11 16.98
C VAL A 204 -7.10 -11.22 15.46
N LEU A 205 -8.26 -11.29 14.83
CA LEU A 205 -8.48 -11.10 13.41
C LEU A 205 -9.18 -9.76 13.21
N ILE A 206 -8.72 -8.96 12.26
CA ILE A 206 -9.40 -7.74 11.82
C ILE A 206 -9.89 -7.96 10.40
N THR A 207 -11.16 -7.71 10.13
CA THR A 207 -11.71 -7.72 8.78
C THR A 207 -12.25 -6.34 8.42
N LYS A 208 -11.98 -5.92 7.19
CA LYS A 208 -12.37 -4.60 6.64
C LYS A 208 -12.84 -4.77 5.21
N GLU A 209 -13.75 -3.91 4.81
CA GLU A 209 -14.10 -3.77 3.40
C GLU A 209 -13.10 -2.81 2.71
N ASP A 210 -12.71 -3.13 1.50
CA ASP A 210 -11.98 -2.23 0.62
C ASP A 210 -12.45 -2.42 -0.83
N GLN A 211 -12.37 -1.36 -1.61
CA GLN A 211 -12.70 -1.38 -3.03
C GLN A 211 -11.58 -0.73 -3.84
N LYS A 212 -11.08 -1.47 -4.83
CA LYS A 212 -10.17 -0.97 -5.87
C LYS A 212 -10.81 -1.22 -7.23
N LYS A 213 -10.30 -2.18 -8.01
CA LYS A 213 -10.98 -2.70 -9.19
C LYS A 213 -12.13 -3.63 -8.79
N TYR A 214 -11.96 -4.41 -7.74
CA TYR A 214 -12.90 -5.37 -7.19
C TYR A 214 -13.25 -5.01 -5.75
N HIS A 215 -14.25 -5.64 -5.18
CA HIS A 215 -14.52 -5.61 -3.75
C HIS A 215 -13.61 -6.58 -3.01
N TYR A 216 -13.16 -6.20 -1.82
CA TYR A 216 -12.27 -7.03 -1.02
C TYR A 216 -12.75 -7.11 0.43
N LEU A 217 -12.83 -8.34 0.97
CA LEU A 217 -12.70 -8.54 2.39
C LEU A 217 -11.20 -8.54 2.72
N HIS A 218 -10.69 -7.47 3.27
CA HIS A 218 -9.31 -7.37 3.70
C HIS A 218 -9.18 -7.97 5.11
N ALA A 219 -8.66 -9.19 5.20
CA ALA A 219 -8.44 -9.91 6.45
C ALA A 219 -7.00 -9.70 6.91
N VAL A 220 -6.83 -9.11 8.11
CA VAL A 220 -5.54 -8.77 8.70
C VAL A 220 -5.28 -9.69 9.90
N TYR A 221 -4.24 -10.51 9.79
CA TYR A 221 -3.79 -11.42 10.82
C TYR A 221 -2.27 -11.35 10.96
N PRO A 222 -1.73 -10.83 12.07
CA PRO A 222 -0.31 -10.47 12.16
C PRO A 222 0.64 -11.61 12.57
N TRP A 223 0.14 -12.77 12.98
CA TRP A 223 0.98 -13.88 13.45
C TRP A 223 1.24 -14.93 12.37
N ASP A 224 2.33 -15.68 12.53
CA ASP A 224 2.74 -16.72 11.57
C ASP A 224 1.99 -18.05 11.74
N ASP A 225 1.19 -18.23 12.79
CA ASP A 225 0.46 -19.44 13.17
C ASP A 225 -0.95 -19.54 12.52
N LEU A 226 -1.18 -18.87 11.40
CA LEU A 226 -2.51 -18.79 10.77
C LEU A 226 -3.08 -20.17 10.35
N ALA A 227 -2.23 -21.14 10.07
CA ALA A 227 -2.66 -22.51 9.72
C ALA A 227 -3.06 -23.35 10.96
N GLU A 228 -2.61 -22.96 12.14
CA GLU A 228 -2.84 -23.67 13.39
C GLU A 228 -4.08 -23.18 14.13
N GLN A 229 -4.55 -21.97 13.81
CA GLN A 229 -5.63 -21.31 14.52
C GLN A 229 -6.99 -21.89 14.17
N GLN A 230 -7.61 -22.52 15.17
CA GLN A 230 -8.95 -23.10 15.02
C GLN A 230 -10.01 -22.00 14.93
N GLY A 231 -10.93 -22.13 13.97
CA GLY A 231 -12.03 -21.18 13.75
C GLY A 231 -11.66 -19.89 13.04
N LEU A 232 -10.37 -19.63 12.76
CA LEU A 232 -9.91 -18.43 12.04
C LEU A 232 -10.53 -18.35 10.64
N TRP A 233 -10.38 -19.42 9.87
CA TRP A 233 -10.85 -19.48 8.49
C TRP A 233 -12.37 -19.51 8.37
N GLU A 234 -13.06 -20.13 9.32
CA GLU A 234 -14.52 -20.09 9.43
C GLU A 234 -15.02 -18.66 9.67
N THR A 235 -14.26 -17.87 10.44
CA THR A 235 -14.59 -16.46 10.71
C THR A 235 -14.38 -15.62 9.45
N ILE A 236 -13.23 -15.75 8.78
CA ILE A 236 -12.93 -15.05 7.52
C ILE A 236 -13.98 -15.42 6.45
N LYS A 237 -14.30 -16.70 6.31
CA LYS A 237 -15.29 -17.18 5.34
C LYS A 237 -16.68 -16.56 5.60
N ALA A 238 -17.11 -16.51 6.85
CA ALA A 238 -18.43 -15.97 7.19
C ALA A 238 -18.56 -14.48 6.83
N ASP A 239 -17.52 -13.67 7.10
CA ASP A 239 -17.50 -12.26 6.73
C ASP A 239 -17.41 -12.08 5.21
N TYR A 240 -16.61 -12.91 4.54
CA TYR A 240 -16.51 -12.89 3.08
C TYR A 240 -17.85 -13.23 2.39
N GLU A 241 -18.53 -14.29 2.85
CA GLU A 241 -19.82 -14.68 2.27
C GLU A 241 -20.90 -13.61 2.51
N LYS A 242 -20.84 -12.92 3.65
CA LYS A 242 -21.71 -11.77 3.93
C LYS A 242 -21.43 -10.64 2.93
N LEU A 243 -20.18 -10.18 2.85
CA LEU A 243 -19.78 -9.11 1.94
C LEU A 243 -20.10 -9.44 0.48
N ALA A 244 -19.78 -10.64 0.03
CA ALA A 244 -20.01 -11.06 -1.36
C ALA A 244 -21.50 -11.06 -1.72
N ARG A 245 -22.39 -11.42 -0.76
CA ARG A 245 -23.86 -11.32 -0.98
C ARG A 245 -24.35 -9.87 -1.06
N GLU A 246 -23.81 -9.00 -0.21
CA GLU A 246 -24.15 -7.57 -0.19
C GLU A 246 -23.71 -6.90 -1.48
N LYS A 247 -22.45 -7.07 -1.88
CA LYS A 247 -21.86 -6.45 -3.07
C LYS A 247 -22.49 -6.95 -4.38
N LYS A 248 -22.87 -8.21 -4.46
CA LYS A 248 -23.59 -8.75 -5.63
C LYS A 248 -24.95 -8.06 -5.89
N GLN A 249 -25.51 -7.41 -4.88
CA GLN A 249 -26.76 -6.62 -5.03
C GLN A 249 -26.48 -5.17 -5.44
N GLU A 250 -25.26 -4.67 -5.23
CA GLU A 250 -24.87 -3.29 -5.53
C GLU A 250 -24.37 -3.13 -6.97
N ASP A 251 -23.51 -4.07 -7.43
CA ASP A 251 -22.91 -4.03 -8.75
C ASP A 251 -22.51 -5.44 -9.26
N GLU A 252 -21.91 -5.50 -10.45
CA GLU A 252 -21.43 -6.74 -11.08
C GLU A 252 -19.98 -7.09 -10.76
N GLU A 253 -19.29 -6.26 -9.95
CA GLU A 253 -17.87 -6.48 -9.64
C GLU A 253 -17.69 -7.68 -8.71
N GLU A 254 -16.57 -8.38 -8.92
CA GLU A 254 -16.26 -9.56 -8.12
C GLU A 254 -15.76 -9.20 -6.73
N THR A 255 -16.08 -10.05 -5.75
CA THR A 255 -15.60 -9.93 -4.37
C THR A 255 -14.53 -10.99 -4.09
N TYR A 256 -13.45 -10.58 -3.42
CA TYR A 256 -12.32 -11.43 -3.03
C TYR A 256 -11.98 -11.29 -1.56
N ILE A 257 -11.30 -12.29 -1.01
CA ILE A 257 -10.55 -12.17 0.23
C ILE A 257 -9.15 -11.66 -0.15
N TRP A 258 -8.65 -10.66 0.57
CA TRP A 258 -7.29 -10.16 0.50
C TRP A 258 -6.59 -10.33 1.85
N MET A 259 -5.35 -10.84 1.83
CA MET A 259 -4.47 -10.90 2.99
C MET A 259 -3.05 -10.46 2.61
N ASP A 260 -2.40 -9.68 3.50
CA ASP A 260 -1.00 -9.30 3.36
C ASP A 260 -0.11 -10.33 4.09
N LEU A 261 0.22 -11.42 3.42
CA LEU A 261 0.97 -12.54 4.00
C LEU A 261 2.48 -12.33 3.91
N THR A 262 3.18 -12.56 5.01
CA THR A 262 4.64 -12.76 4.98
C THR A 262 5.00 -13.99 4.15
N LYS A 263 6.27 -14.11 3.73
CA LYS A 263 6.74 -15.33 3.04
C LYS A 263 6.57 -16.58 3.92
N THR A 264 6.74 -16.43 5.24
CA THR A 264 6.52 -17.52 6.21
C THR A 264 5.06 -17.93 6.25
N GLN A 265 4.14 -16.98 6.39
CA GLN A 265 2.70 -17.25 6.38
C GLN A 265 2.24 -17.89 5.06
N ALA A 266 2.72 -17.37 3.92
CA ALA A 266 2.40 -17.92 2.62
C ALA A 266 2.89 -19.39 2.46
N ALA A 267 4.09 -19.69 2.97
CA ALA A 267 4.64 -21.04 2.96
C ALA A 267 3.92 -22.00 3.92
N ALA A 268 3.26 -21.50 4.95
CA ALA A 268 2.47 -22.27 5.91
C ALA A 268 1.05 -22.60 5.41
N LEU A 269 0.62 -22.05 4.28
CA LEU A 269 -0.68 -22.39 3.70
C LEU A 269 -0.70 -23.87 3.31
N PRO A 270 -1.77 -24.63 3.57
CA PRO A 270 -1.85 -26.06 3.28
C PRO A 270 -1.83 -26.30 1.76
N VAL A 271 -1.32 -27.48 1.38
CA VAL A 271 -1.34 -27.91 -0.02
C VAL A 271 -2.77 -27.91 -0.57
N GLY A 272 -2.96 -27.35 -1.74
CA GLY A 272 -4.27 -27.26 -2.39
C GLY A 272 -5.06 -25.99 -2.02
N HIS A 273 -4.44 -25.02 -1.35
CA HIS A 273 -5.07 -23.71 -1.16
C HIS A 273 -5.29 -22.98 -2.49
N GLU A 274 -6.36 -22.18 -2.56
CA GLU A 274 -6.75 -21.43 -3.77
C GLU A 274 -6.23 -19.96 -3.77
N PHE A 275 -5.34 -19.60 -2.84
CA PHE A 275 -4.72 -18.27 -2.86
C PHE A 275 -3.80 -18.09 -4.07
N LYS A 276 -4.01 -17.03 -4.82
CA LYS A 276 -3.04 -16.48 -5.78
C LYS A 276 -2.02 -15.67 -5.01
N LEU A 277 -0.74 -16.01 -5.16
CA LEU A 277 0.39 -15.37 -4.50
C LEU A 277 1.28 -14.68 -5.55
N PRO A 278 0.97 -13.43 -5.96
CA PRO A 278 1.83 -12.69 -6.88
C PRO A 278 3.18 -12.34 -6.22
N SER A 279 4.08 -11.75 -7.01
CA SER A 279 5.36 -11.23 -6.48
C SER A 279 5.11 -10.35 -5.25
N PRO A 280 5.85 -10.58 -4.15
CA PRO A 280 5.65 -9.82 -2.93
C PRO A 280 5.83 -8.32 -3.15
N TRP A 281 5.12 -7.54 -2.37
CA TRP A 281 5.30 -6.10 -2.27
C TRP A 281 6.30 -5.76 -1.17
N ILE A 282 7.18 -4.81 -1.44
CA ILE A 282 8.13 -4.26 -0.48
C ILE A 282 7.75 -2.81 -0.23
N LEU A 283 7.41 -2.53 1.02
CA LEU A 283 7.22 -1.16 1.48
C LEU A 283 8.58 -0.55 1.74
N HIS A 284 8.85 0.62 1.17
CA HIS A 284 10.00 1.47 1.47
C HIS A 284 9.50 2.77 2.06
N GLY A 285 10.20 3.35 3.02
CA GLY A 285 9.78 4.64 3.53
C GLY A 285 10.65 5.18 4.65
N ALA A 286 10.48 6.47 4.93
CA ALA A 286 11.20 7.16 6.00
C ALA A 286 10.28 8.17 6.70
N PHE A 287 10.49 8.34 7.99
CA PHE A 287 9.89 9.45 8.73
C PHE A 287 10.61 10.77 8.41
N LYS A 288 9.87 11.87 8.48
CA LYS A 288 10.38 13.22 8.19
C LYS A 288 11.63 13.56 9.00
N GLU A 289 11.64 13.20 10.26
CA GLU A 289 12.76 13.47 11.17
C GLU A 289 14.05 12.73 10.74
N ASP A 290 13.92 11.48 10.32
CA ASP A 290 15.07 10.67 9.89
C ASP A 290 15.57 11.13 8.52
N TRP A 291 14.67 11.50 7.64
CA TRP A 291 15.01 12.13 6.35
C TRP A 291 15.79 13.42 6.53
N GLN A 292 15.37 14.29 7.45
CA GLN A 292 16.05 15.55 7.74
C GLN A 292 17.42 15.33 8.37
N LYS A 293 17.57 14.38 9.33
CA LYS A 293 18.87 14.02 9.93
C LYS A 293 19.85 13.50 8.90
N GLY A 294 19.41 12.65 7.98
CA GLY A 294 20.24 12.14 6.89
C GLY A 294 20.81 13.23 5.98
N ARG A 295 20.10 14.33 5.78
CA ARG A 295 20.55 15.50 5.02
C ARG A 295 21.52 16.39 5.78
N VAL A 296 21.32 16.61 7.07
CA VAL A 296 22.20 17.44 7.93
C VAL A 296 23.54 16.73 8.19
N GLY A 297 23.57 15.40 8.23
CA GLY A 297 24.77 14.61 8.44
C GLY A 297 25.75 14.50 7.24
N GLY A 298 25.59 15.36 6.21
CA GLY A 298 26.55 15.46 5.11
C GLY A 298 26.48 14.33 4.07
N LYS A 299 25.56 13.41 4.17
CA LYS A 299 25.15 12.55 3.05
C LYS A 299 24.10 13.32 2.23
N GLN A 300 24.52 14.45 1.61
CA GLN A 300 23.86 14.84 0.37
C GLN A 300 23.83 13.59 -0.49
N PHE A 301 22.63 13.15 -0.87
CA PHE A 301 22.50 12.20 -1.98
C PHE A 301 23.20 12.89 -3.14
N GLN A 302 24.47 12.55 -3.35
CA GLN A 302 25.15 12.95 -4.57
C GLN A 302 24.32 12.30 -5.67
N VAL A 303 23.51 13.12 -6.32
CA VAL A 303 23.00 12.80 -7.65
C VAL A 303 24.27 12.73 -8.49
N TYR A 304 24.87 11.54 -8.56
CA TYR A 304 26.04 11.32 -9.38
C TYR A 304 25.68 11.68 -10.81
N GLY A 305 26.03 12.89 -11.17
CA GLY A 305 26.23 13.22 -12.55
C GLY A 305 27.52 12.48 -12.99
N ASN A 306 27.34 11.51 -13.82
CA ASN A 306 28.16 11.16 -14.98
C ASN A 306 27.43 10.07 -15.74
#